data_318779eda5bdb36721883f9a0db0b358
#
_entry.id   318779eda5bdb36721883f9a0db0b358
#
_cell.length_a   1.000
_cell.length_b   1.000
_cell.length_c   1.000
_cell.angle_alpha   90.00
_cell.angle_beta   90.00
_cell.angle_gamma   90.00
#
_symmetry.space_group_name_H-M   'P 1'
#
loop_
_entity.id
_entity.type
_entity.pdbx_description
1 polymer ?
#
loop_
_entity_poly.entity_id
_entity_poly.type
_entity_poly.pdbx_seq_one_letter_code
_entity_poly.pdbx_strand_id
1 'polypeptide(L)'
;MSISQAGLGLAGVVSRVLALALEAAGPVAGEDLREGPTLVVIGATGIVGLGGDLGSVAERVRADLPRSEVLIVSDAVTAAVGALDGHPGAMVAAGTGSVGLGTDMATSWRVVDGWGHLLGDLGGGAWIGRQAMRAVVEAVDGRRMDPVRLREALTAELGEVDSWAAQLYTSDERAGILARAARPVAQLALEGDDLSAAICREAGRELARTLCAAAFPGASRRVTWTGGVVSEGGVTAQALRAEVLRRLPGAEVTRAVGDPLDGAFCLAERIGPRALQSLQERRLGAWFPMPTAAPEPRGLDSVSL
;
A
#
# COMPACT_ATOMS: atom_id res chain seq x y z
N MET A 1 10.08 0.28 3.98
CA MET A 1 10.90 1.27 4.72
C MET A 1 9.96 2.40 5.12
N SER A 2 9.71 2.62 6.41
CA SER A 2 8.82 3.70 6.87
C SER A 2 9.52 5.04 6.65
N ILE A 3 8.81 6.04 6.13
CA ILE A 3 9.32 7.39 5.84
C ILE A 3 9.85 8.09 7.11
N SER A 4 9.43 7.67 8.30
CA SER A 4 9.83 8.24 9.59
C SER A 4 11.22 7.81 10.08
N GLN A 5 11.75 6.68 9.63
CA GLN A 5 12.96 6.10 10.23
C GLN A 5 14.29 6.71 9.82
N ALA A 6 14.35 7.52 8.76
CA ALA A 6 15.64 7.98 8.25
C ALA A 6 15.85 9.49 8.37
N GLY A 7 14.92 10.26 8.94
CA GLY A 7 15.00 11.73 8.90
C GLY A 7 14.95 12.31 7.47
N LEU A 8 14.81 11.44 6.49
CA LEU A 8 14.65 11.78 5.08
C LEU A 8 13.15 11.80 4.80
N GLY A 9 12.55 12.95 4.61
CA GLY A 9 11.18 13.04 4.09
C GLY A 9 11.02 12.29 2.77
N LEU A 10 9.79 12.18 2.25
CA LEU A 10 9.50 11.49 0.98
C LEU A 10 10.46 11.92 -0.15
N ALA A 11 10.77 13.20 -0.26
CA ALA A 11 11.72 13.74 -1.26
C ALA A 11 13.11 13.12 -1.13
N GLY A 12 13.62 12.92 0.08
CA GLY A 12 14.92 12.30 0.30
C GLY A 12 14.96 10.82 -0.06
N VAL A 13 13.89 10.09 0.23
CA VAL A 13 13.75 8.68 -0.18
C VAL A 13 13.71 8.57 -1.70
N VAL A 14 12.91 9.41 -2.36
CA VAL A 14 12.79 9.45 -3.83
C VAL A 14 14.14 9.76 -4.47
N SER A 15 14.90 10.74 -3.95
CA SER A 15 16.25 11.05 -4.45
C SER A 15 17.18 9.83 -4.43
N ARG A 16 17.17 9.09 -3.32
CA ARG A 16 18.03 7.91 -3.17
C ARG A 16 17.64 6.80 -4.14
N VAL A 17 16.32 6.54 -4.28
CA VAL A 17 15.81 5.54 -5.22
C VAL A 17 16.14 5.93 -6.65
N LEU A 18 15.93 7.20 -7.01
CA LEU A 18 16.26 7.71 -8.35
C LEU A 18 17.74 7.60 -8.67
N ALA A 19 18.62 7.96 -7.73
CA ALA A 19 20.06 7.82 -7.91
C ALA A 19 20.47 6.36 -8.19
N LEU A 20 19.92 5.41 -7.40
CA LEU A 20 20.16 3.99 -7.61
C LEU A 20 19.62 3.49 -8.96
N ALA A 21 18.44 3.97 -9.39
CA ALA A 21 17.85 3.61 -10.67
C ALA A 21 18.69 4.14 -11.85
N LEU A 22 19.18 5.37 -11.77
CA LEU A 22 20.06 5.96 -12.79
C LEU A 22 21.42 5.26 -12.86
N GLU A 23 21.98 4.87 -11.71
CA GLU A 23 23.21 4.08 -11.64
C GLU A 23 23.01 2.69 -12.28
N ALA A 24 21.91 2.02 -11.97
CA ALA A 24 21.56 0.72 -12.53
C ALA A 24 21.30 0.76 -14.05
N ALA A 25 20.75 1.87 -14.57
CA ALA A 25 20.53 2.09 -16.00
C ALA A 25 21.84 2.21 -16.80
N GLY A 26 22.95 2.56 -16.13
CA GLY A 26 24.25 2.77 -16.77
C GLY A 26 24.37 4.11 -17.49
N PRO A 27 25.59 4.47 -17.96
CA PRO A 27 25.87 5.82 -18.42
C PRO A 27 25.06 6.24 -19.66
N VAL A 28 24.90 5.39 -20.66
CA VAL A 28 24.18 5.71 -21.90
C VAL A 28 22.69 5.91 -21.67
N ALA A 29 22.03 4.91 -21.05
CA ALA A 29 20.60 5.02 -20.76
C ALA A 29 20.29 6.11 -19.72
N GLY A 30 21.20 6.35 -18.77
CA GLY A 30 21.10 7.44 -17.81
C GLY A 30 21.18 8.82 -18.44
N GLU A 31 21.96 9.01 -19.50
CA GLU A 31 22.04 10.26 -20.28
C GLU A 31 20.75 10.48 -21.08
N ASP A 32 20.26 9.46 -21.78
CA ASP A 32 18.98 9.50 -22.50
C ASP A 32 17.80 9.86 -21.57
N LEU A 33 17.79 9.33 -20.35
CA LEU A 33 16.75 9.64 -19.34
C LEU A 33 16.84 11.10 -18.87
N ARG A 34 18.03 11.72 -18.83
CA ARG A 34 18.20 13.11 -18.42
C ARG A 34 17.87 14.09 -19.54
N GLU A 35 18.15 13.73 -20.77
CA GLU A 35 17.97 14.61 -21.93
C GLU A 35 16.61 14.47 -22.59
N GLY A 36 16.01 13.27 -22.55
CA GLY A 36 14.73 12.95 -23.15
C GLY A 36 13.53 13.32 -22.27
N PRO A 37 12.33 13.42 -22.86
CA PRO A 37 11.09 13.53 -22.10
C PRO A 37 10.86 12.21 -21.34
N THR A 38 10.64 12.29 -20.03
CA THR A 38 10.52 11.13 -19.16
C THR A 38 9.26 11.26 -18.31
N LEU A 39 8.50 10.18 -18.11
CA LEU A 39 7.44 10.10 -17.13
C LEU A 39 7.91 9.30 -15.93
N VAL A 40 7.92 9.93 -14.75
CA VAL A 40 8.26 9.30 -13.47
C VAL A 40 6.98 9.04 -12.68
N VAL A 41 6.67 7.78 -12.41
CA VAL A 41 5.53 7.39 -11.58
C VAL A 41 6.01 6.91 -10.21
N ILE A 42 5.47 7.51 -9.15
CA ILE A 42 5.83 7.22 -7.77
C ILE A 42 4.60 6.75 -7.01
N GLY A 43 4.60 5.49 -6.60
CA GLY A 43 3.63 4.96 -5.63
C GLY A 43 4.16 5.14 -4.21
N ALA A 44 3.45 5.86 -3.34
CA ALA A 44 3.90 6.10 -1.98
C ALA A 44 2.79 5.94 -0.94
N THR A 45 3.15 5.33 0.19
CA THR A 45 2.27 5.15 1.36
C THR A 45 2.01 6.50 2.03
N GLY A 46 0.79 6.71 2.51
CA GLY A 46 0.44 7.86 3.35
C GLY A 46 0.21 9.18 2.61
N ILE A 47 0.26 9.22 1.28
CA ILE A 47 0.00 10.43 0.49
C ILE A 47 -1.37 11.05 0.83
N VAL A 48 -2.38 10.21 1.05
CA VAL A 48 -3.76 10.64 1.32
C VAL A 48 -3.91 11.30 2.70
N GLY A 49 -3.07 10.94 3.66
CA GLY A 49 -3.22 11.34 5.07
C GLY A 49 -2.19 12.35 5.60
N LEU A 50 -1.00 12.40 5.00
CA LEU A 50 0.13 13.13 5.60
C LEU A 50 0.32 14.56 5.08
N GLY A 51 -0.48 15.02 4.11
CA GLY A 51 -0.41 16.41 3.61
C GLY A 51 1.00 16.83 3.16
N GLY A 52 1.82 15.87 2.71
CA GLY A 52 3.19 16.13 2.28
C GLY A 52 3.24 17.10 1.12
N ASP A 53 4.27 17.92 1.07
CA ASP A 53 4.56 18.79 -0.08
C ASP A 53 5.01 17.92 -1.28
N LEU A 54 4.03 17.46 -2.04
CA LEU A 54 4.27 16.68 -3.26
C LEU A 54 4.97 17.50 -4.35
N GLY A 55 4.85 18.83 -4.29
CA GLY A 55 5.58 19.75 -5.17
C GLY A 55 7.08 19.64 -4.98
N SER A 56 7.56 19.63 -3.73
CA SER A 56 8.98 19.46 -3.44
C SER A 56 9.54 18.10 -3.92
N VAL A 57 8.71 17.06 -3.92
CA VAL A 57 9.09 15.76 -4.48
C VAL A 57 9.28 15.84 -5.99
N ALA A 58 8.33 16.50 -6.69
CA ALA A 58 8.43 16.69 -8.14
C ALA A 58 9.63 17.56 -8.53
N GLU A 59 9.89 18.65 -7.79
CA GLU A 59 11.07 19.49 -7.98
C GLU A 59 12.38 18.69 -7.77
N ARG A 60 12.39 17.82 -6.77
CA ARG A 60 13.54 16.98 -6.51
C ARG A 60 13.81 15.97 -7.63
N VAL A 61 12.78 15.36 -8.20
CA VAL A 61 12.90 14.50 -9.39
C VAL A 61 13.49 15.31 -10.56
N ARG A 62 12.98 16.50 -10.78
CA ARG A 62 13.42 17.38 -11.88
C ARG A 62 14.83 17.92 -11.73
N ALA A 63 15.40 17.93 -10.53
CA ALA A 63 16.81 18.26 -10.33
C ALA A 63 17.73 17.26 -11.03
N ASP A 64 17.34 16.00 -11.11
CA ASP A 64 18.12 14.93 -11.76
C ASP A 64 17.59 14.61 -13.18
N LEU A 65 16.29 14.83 -13.43
CA LEU A 65 15.55 14.60 -14.68
C LEU A 65 14.77 15.85 -15.10
N PRO A 66 15.45 16.89 -15.67
CA PRO A 66 14.82 18.21 -15.89
C PRO A 66 13.60 18.21 -16.82
N ARG A 67 13.53 17.23 -17.72
CA ARG A 67 12.44 17.09 -18.70
C ARG A 67 11.41 16.03 -18.30
N SER A 68 11.22 15.84 -16.99
CA SER A 68 10.26 14.83 -16.51
C SER A 68 8.87 15.41 -16.23
N GLU A 69 7.85 14.65 -16.61
CA GLU A 69 6.54 14.67 -15.97
C GLU A 69 6.61 13.79 -14.73
N VAL A 70 5.92 14.18 -13.66
CA VAL A 70 5.93 13.42 -12.43
C VAL A 70 4.49 13.12 -11.99
N LEU A 71 4.18 11.84 -11.86
CA LEU A 71 2.91 11.36 -11.32
C LEU A 71 3.18 10.69 -9.95
N ILE A 72 2.64 11.27 -8.91
CA ILE A 72 2.73 10.73 -7.55
C ILE A 72 1.36 10.22 -7.17
N VAL A 73 1.24 8.95 -6.83
CA VAL A 73 -0.03 8.32 -6.45
C VAL A 73 0.11 7.53 -5.15
N SER A 74 -1.03 7.24 -4.50
CA SER A 74 -1.06 6.30 -3.39
C SER A 74 -0.54 4.93 -3.82
N ASP A 75 0.20 4.26 -2.95
CA ASP A 75 0.63 2.88 -3.12
C ASP A 75 -0.54 1.91 -3.36
N ALA A 76 -1.72 2.19 -2.79
CA ALA A 76 -2.93 1.44 -3.07
C ALA A 76 -3.35 1.53 -4.55
N VAL A 77 -3.10 2.67 -5.22
CA VAL A 77 -3.39 2.85 -6.64
C VAL A 77 -2.46 1.98 -7.49
N THR A 78 -1.14 2.06 -7.26
CA THR A 78 -0.18 1.24 -8.00
C THR A 78 -0.40 -0.26 -7.74
N ALA A 79 -0.68 -0.64 -6.48
CA ALA A 79 -0.98 -2.03 -6.14
C ALA A 79 -2.24 -2.55 -6.85
N ALA A 80 -3.31 -1.73 -6.91
CA ALA A 80 -4.56 -2.14 -7.60
C ALA A 80 -4.37 -2.24 -9.10
N VAL A 81 -3.69 -1.26 -9.71
CA VAL A 81 -3.44 -1.25 -11.15
C VAL A 81 -2.59 -2.44 -11.57
N GLY A 82 -1.53 -2.76 -10.82
CA GLY A 82 -0.69 -3.93 -11.07
C GLY A 82 -1.44 -5.24 -10.86
N ALA A 83 -2.12 -5.39 -9.72
CA ALA A 83 -2.86 -6.61 -9.41
C ALA A 83 -4.01 -6.90 -10.40
N LEU A 84 -4.63 -5.86 -10.97
CA LEU A 84 -5.71 -5.93 -11.95
C LEU A 84 -5.21 -5.85 -13.42
N ASP A 85 -3.91 -5.74 -13.64
CA ASP A 85 -3.30 -5.58 -14.97
C ASP A 85 -3.94 -4.43 -15.78
N GLY A 86 -4.17 -3.31 -15.13
CA GLY A 86 -4.80 -2.16 -15.76
C GLY A 86 -6.27 -2.36 -16.16
N HIS A 87 -6.96 -3.37 -15.66
CA HIS A 87 -8.37 -3.62 -15.96
C HIS A 87 -9.29 -3.16 -14.82
N PRO A 88 -10.54 -2.77 -15.13
CA PRO A 88 -11.54 -2.47 -14.10
C PRO A 88 -11.76 -3.63 -13.14
N GLY A 89 -11.95 -3.31 -11.86
CA GLY A 89 -12.17 -4.31 -10.81
C GLY A 89 -11.99 -3.75 -9.41
N ALA A 90 -11.88 -4.64 -8.44
CA ALA A 90 -11.54 -4.28 -7.06
C ALA A 90 -10.43 -5.18 -6.50
N MET A 91 -9.60 -4.60 -5.65
CA MET A 91 -8.49 -5.27 -5.01
C MET A 91 -8.46 -4.94 -3.51
N VAL A 92 -8.02 -5.90 -2.69
CA VAL A 92 -7.58 -5.63 -1.31
C VAL A 92 -6.12 -6.03 -1.16
N ALA A 93 -5.30 -5.11 -0.66
CA ALA A 93 -3.94 -5.37 -0.23
C ALA A 93 -3.92 -5.60 1.28
N ALA A 94 -3.26 -6.68 1.72
CA ALA A 94 -3.14 -7.05 3.12
C ALA A 94 -1.68 -7.42 3.49
N GLY A 95 -0.98 -6.42 3.99
CA GLY A 95 0.39 -6.51 4.52
C GLY A 95 0.40 -6.22 6.02
N THR A 96 1.22 -5.27 6.48
CA THR A 96 1.17 -4.74 7.85
C THR A 96 -0.20 -4.18 8.17
N GLY A 97 -0.75 -3.32 7.29
CA GLY A 97 -2.13 -2.86 7.30
C GLY A 97 -2.97 -3.54 6.22
N SER A 98 -4.14 -2.98 5.94
CA SER A 98 -4.99 -3.40 4.82
C SER A 98 -5.73 -2.23 4.19
N VAL A 99 -5.89 -2.26 2.86
CA VAL A 99 -6.62 -1.26 2.10
C VAL A 99 -7.29 -1.90 0.90
N GLY A 100 -8.52 -1.53 0.62
CA GLY A 100 -9.24 -1.90 -0.58
C GLY A 100 -9.29 -0.77 -1.59
N LEU A 101 -9.19 -1.09 -2.88
CA LEU A 101 -9.39 -0.13 -3.95
C LEU A 101 -10.20 -0.75 -5.08
N GLY A 102 -11.29 -0.07 -5.45
CA GLY A 102 -12.10 -0.39 -6.62
C GLY A 102 -11.97 0.70 -7.68
N THR A 103 -11.95 0.32 -8.95
CA THR A 103 -11.78 1.26 -10.05
C THR A 103 -12.41 0.77 -11.35
N ASP A 104 -12.92 1.73 -12.14
CA ASP A 104 -13.26 1.54 -13.55
C ASP A 104 -12.08 1.85 -14.50
N MET A 105 -10.92 2.15 -13.94
CA MET A 105 -9.68 2.58 -14.59
C MET A 105 -9.81 3.88 -15.40
N ALA A 106 -10.89 4.61 -15.23
CA ALA A 106 -11.16 5.85 -15.95
C ALA A 106 -11.47 7.03 -15.02
N THR A 107 -12.62 7.01 -14.37
CA THR A 107 -13.11 8.16 -13.60
C THR A 107 -13.47 7.83 -12.16
N SER A 108 -13.53 6.55 -11.82
CA SER A 108 -14.02 6.10 -10.54
C SER A 108 -12.94 5.32 -9.79
N TRP A 109 -12.55 5.85 -8.65
CA TRP A 109 -11.58 5.26 -7.73
C TRP A 109 -12.18 5.26 -6.33
N ARG A 110 -12.37 4.11 -5.74
CA ARG A 110 -12.99 3.96 -4.43
C ARG A 110 -12.02 3.28 -3.47
N VAL A 111 -11.48 4.06 -2.56
CA VAL A 111 -10.65 3.54 -1.45
C VAL A 111 -11.56 3.15 -0.30
N VAL A 112 -11.28 2.02 0.32
CA VAL A 112 -12.00 1.49 1.48
C VAL A 112 -10.98 1.00 2.49
N ASP A 113 -11.16 1.35 3.75
CA ASP A 113 -10.21 1.07 4.84
C ASP A 113 -8.86 1.82 4.64
N GLY A 114 -7.76 1.33 5.19
CA GLY A 114 -6.48 2.05 5.17
C GLY A 114 -6.41 3.21 6.16
N TRP A 115 -7.23 3.17 7.25
CA TRP A 115 -7.27 4.21 8.30
C TRP A 115 -6.17 4.03 9.36
N GLY A 116 -5.24 3.11 9.12
CA GLY A 116 -4.18 2.78 10.08
C GLY A 116 -4.65 1.80 11.17
N HIS A 117 -3.67 1.19 11.85
CA HIS A 117 -3.87 0.10 12.80
C HIS A 117 -4.75 0.43 14.01
N LEU A 118 -5.02 1.70 14.30
CA LEU A 118 -5.89 2.13 15.41
C LEU A 118 -7.37 2.16 15.02
N LEU A 119 -7.70 2.64 13.83
CA LEU A 119 -9.08 2.89 13.39
C LEU A 119 -9.53 1.96 12.25
N GLY A 120 -8.59 1.35 11.54
CA GLY A 120 -8.84 0.53 10.37
C GLY A 120 -7.83 -0.59 10.22
N ASP A 121 -7.39 -0.82 8.99
CA ASP A 121 -6.48 -1.90 8.60
C ASP A 121 -7.02 -3.29 9.00
N LEU A 122 -8.34 -3.46 8.90
CA LEU A 122 -9.04 -4.63 9.42
C LEU A 122 -8.63 -5.89 8.64
N GLY A 123 -8.19 -6.91 9.36
CA GLY A 123 -7.70 -8.15 8.79
C GLY A 123 -6.25 -8.11 8.31
N GLY A 124 -5.57 -6.95 8.38
CA GLY A 124 -4.13 -6.82 8.13
C GLY A 124 -3.26 -7.46 9.22
N GLY A 125 -1.96 -7.50 9.00
CA GLY A 125 -1.01 -8.14 9.93
C GLY A 125 -1.04 -7.54 11.34
N ALA A 126 -1.11 -6.22 11.44
CA ALA A 126 -1.21 -5.54 12.74
C ALA A 126 -2.53 -5.87 13.46
N TRP A 127 -3.62 -6.01 12.71
CA TRP A 127 -4.90 -6.44 13.28
C TRP A 127 -4.83 -7.87 13.82
N ILE A 128 -4.27 -8.82 13.04
CA ILE A 128 -4.08 -10.22 13.45
C ILE A 128 -3.23 -10.27 14.71
N GLY A 129 -2.09 -9.58 14.72
CA GLY A 129 -1.17 -9.57 15.85
C GLY A 129 -1.81 -8.97 17.10
N ARG A 130 -2.56 -7.89 16.98
CA ARG A 130 -3.32 -7.31 18.10
C ARG A 130 -4.31 -8.29 18.69
N GLN A 131 -5.06 -9.04 17.87
CA GLN A 131 -6.00 -10.05 18.37
C GLN A 131 -5.27 -11.19 19.11
N ALA A 132 -4.15 -11.64 18.55
CA ALA A 132 -3.35 -12.70 19.15
C ALA A 132 -2.71 -12.27 20.48
N MET A 133 -2.08 -11.10 20.52
CA MET A 133 -1.50 -10.55 21.74
C MET A 133 -2.55 -10.32 22.83
N ARG A 134 -3.72 -9.80 22.48
CA ARG A 134 -4.83 -9.66 23.42
C ARG A 134 -5.27 -10.99 24.02
N ALA A 135 -5.37 -12.04 23.22
CA ALA A 135 -5.75 -13.36 23.71
C ALA A 135 -4.73 -13.91 24.74
N VAL A 136 -3.45 -13.68 24.54
CA VAL A 136 -2.39 -14.06 25.49
C VAL A 136 -2.48 -13.21 26.77
N VAL A 137 -2.61 -11.89 26.66
CA VAL A 137 -2.76 -10.99 27.83
C VAL A 137 -4.01 -11.34 28.64
N GLU A 138 -5.13 -11.64 27.99
CA GLU A 138 -6.35 -12.10 28.67
C GLU A 138 -6.13 -13.39 29.46
N ALA A 139 -5.23 -14.27 29.01
CA ALA A 139 -4.89 -15.49 29.75
C ALA A 139 -3.97 -15.19 30.94
N VAL A 140 -2.98 -14.30 30.78
CA VAL A 140 -2.15 -13.84 31.89
C VAL A 140 -2.99 -13.20 33.00
N ASP A 141 -4.02 -12.43 32.65
CA ASP A 141 -4.97 -11.83 33.60
C ASP A 141 -5.96 -12.84 34.18
N GLY A 142 -5.95 -14.10 33.75
CA GLY A 142 -6.93 -15.12 34.19
C GLY A 142 -8.32 -14.98 33.58
N ARG A 143 -8.52 -14.12 32.58
CA ARG A 143 -9.80 -13.89 31.88
C ARG A 143 -10.09 -14.92 30.76
N ARG A 144 -9.10 -15.73 30.42
CA ARG A 144 -9.14 -16.75 29.34
C ARG A 144 -8.28 -17.95 29.76
N MET A 145 -8.59 -19.15 29.24
CA MET A 145 -7.66 -20.28 29.29
C MET A 145 -6.37 -19.94 28.51
N ASP A 146 -5.23 -20.38 29.07
CA ASP A 146 -3.93 -20.11 28.47
C ASP A 146 -3.79 -20.78 27.07
N PRO A 147 -3.64 -19.99 25.99
CA PRO A 147 -3.35 -20.50 24.67
C PRO A 147 -1.85 -20.79 24.55
N VAL A 148 -1.36 -21.82 25.24
CA VAL A 148 0.06 -22.12 25.45
C VAL A 148 0.90 -22.04 24.16
N ARG A 149 0.45 -22.72 23.09
CA ARG A 149 1.18 -22.71 21.80
C ARG A 149 1.31 -21.31 21.22
N LEU A 150 0.21 -20.54 21.26
CA LEU A 150 0.20 -19.16 20.75
C LEU A 150 1.09 -18.25 21.62
N ARG A 151 1.01 -18.37 22.94
CA ARG A 151 1.86 -17.61 23.87
C ARG A 151 3.35 -17.89 23.63
N GLU A 152 3.75 -19.16 23.54
CA GLU A 152 5.14 -19.55 23.27
C GLU A 152 5.64 -18.99 21.92
N ALA A 153 4.85 -19.11 20.86
CA ALA A 153 5.21 -18.61 19.55
C ALA A 153 5.35 -17.08 19.52
N LEU A 154 4.45 -16.36 20.21
CA LEU A 154 4.54 -14.91 20.30
C LEU A 154 5.68 -14.43 21.20
N THR A 155 5.97 -15.15 22.29
CA THR A 155 7.12 -14.83 23.15
C THR A 155 8.44 -15.03 22.41
N ALA A 156 8.56 -16.07 21.60
CA ALA A 156 9.72 -16.29 20.74
C ALA A 156 9.94 -15.16 19.71
N GLU A 157 8.86 -14.57 19.18
CA GLU A 157 8.92 -13.50 18.18
C GLU A 157 9.08 -12.11 18.78
N LEU A 158 8.41 -11.82 19.90
CA LEU A 158 8.27 -10.47 20.47
C LEU A 158 8.93 -10.26 21.81
N GLY A 159 9.47 -11.32 22.43
CA GLY A 159 9.98 -11.31 23.81
C GLY A 159 8.87 -11.51 24.85
N GLU A 160 9.23 -11.38 26.12
CA GLU A 160 8.35 -11.67 27.26
C GLU A 160 7.10 -10.79 27.28
N VAL A 161 5.96 -11.38 27.66
CA VAL A 161 4.63 -10.73 27.64
C VAL A 161 4.61 -9.40 28.39
N ASP A 162 5.29 -9.34 29.54
CA ASP A 162 5.37 -8.13 30.38
C ASP A 162 6.01 -6.93 29.66
N SER A 163 6.83 -7.18 28.62
CA SER A 163 7.49 -6.14 27.84
C SER A 163 6.63 -5.57 26.71
N TRP A 164 5.56 -6.27 26.31
CA TRP A 164 4.80 -5.93 25.10
C TRP A 164 4.14 -4.55 25.17
N ALA A 165 3.55 -4.22 26.32
CA ALA A 165 2.91 -2.90 26.51
C ALA A 165 3.95 -1.77 26.35
N ALA A 166 5.11 -1.90 27.01
CA ALA A 166 6.17 -0.90 26.89
C ALA A 166 6.66 -0.77 25.45
N GLN A 167 6.91 -1.88 24.75
CA GLN A 167 7.31 -1.86 23.33
C GLN A 167 6.32 -1.10 22.45
N LEU A 168 5.01 -1.34 22.63
CA LEU A 168 3.97 -0.70 21.81
C LEU A 168 3.79 0.79 22.16
N TYR A 169 3.86 1.17 23.45
CA TYR A 169 3.61 2.56 23.84
C TYR A 169 4.82 3.49 23.59
N THR A 170 6.04 2.95 23.56
CA THR A 170 7.26 3.76 23.35
C THR A 170 7.75 3.77 21.90
N SER A 171 7.23 2.89 21.03
CA SER A 171 7.67 2.79 19.65
C SER A 171 6.83 3.63 18.69
N ASP A 172 7.47 4.22 17.70
CA ASP A 172 6.80 4.82 16.54
C ASP A 172 6.38 3.75 15.51
N GLU A 173 6.91 2.52 15.63
CA GLU A 173 6.64 1.40 14.71
C GLU A 173 5.59 0.41 15.24
N ARG A 174 4.62 0.87 16.00
CA ARG A 174 3.59 0.03 16.64
C ARG A 174 2.93 -0.96 15.69
N ALA A 175 2.56 -0.48 14.50
CA ALA A 175 1.95 -1.33 13.47
C ALA A 175 2.88 -2.46 13.02
N GLY A 176 4.18 -2.17 12.86
CA GLY A 176 5.19 -3.16 12.51
C GLY A 176 5.38 -4.21 13.60
N ILE A 177 5.46 -3.78 14.87
CA ILE A 177 5.57 -4.70 16.02
C ILE A 177 4.36 -5.64 16.06
N LEU A 178 3.15 -5.09 15.95
CA LEU A 178 1.93 -5.90 15.91
C LEU A 178 1.94 -6.88 14.73
N ALA A 179 2.34 -6.43 13.55
CA ALA A 179 2.32 -7.25 12.33
C ALA A 179 3.31 -8.43 12.39
N ARG A 180 4.39 -8.33 13.15
CA ARG A 180 5.33 -9.45 13.35
C ARG A 180 4.63 -10.68 13.93
N ALA A 181 3.65 -10.50 14.80
CA ALA A 181 2.87 -11.58 15.37
C ALA A 181 2.00 -12.33 14.34
N ALA A 182 1.68 -11.73 13.19
CA ALA A 182 0.80 -12.35 12.21
C ALA A 182 1.38 -13.64 11.61
N ARG A 183 2.70 -13.70 11.41
CA ARG A 183 3.37 -14.87 10.83
C ARG A 183 3.25 -16.12 11.72
N PRO A 184 3.64 -16.09 13.01
CA PRO A 184 3.46 -17.24 13.90
C PRO A 184 1.99 -17.62 14.07
N VAL A 185 1.04 -16.66 14.10
CA VAL A 185 -0.40 -16.95 14.12
C VAL A 185 -0.83 -17.73 12.89
N ALA A 186 -0.43 -17.29 11.69
CA ALA A 186 -0.77 -17.98 10.45
C ALA A 186 -0.18 -19.41 10.39
N GLN A 187 1.04 -19.58 10.88
CA GLN A 187 1.69 -20.89 10.97
C GLN A 187 0.92 -21.83 11.91
N LEU A 188 0.61 -21.39 13.12
CA LEU A 188 -0.17 -22.17 14.07
C LEU A 188 -1.57 -22.53 13.56
N ALA A 189 -2.21 -21.61 12.82
CA ALA A 189 -3.48 -21.86 12.19
C ALA A 189 -3.42 -23.01 11.17
N LEU A 190 -2.34 -23.10 10.39
CA LEU A 190 -2.09 -24.20 9.46
C LEU A 190 -1.80 -25.52 10.18
N GLU A 191 -1.20 -25.46 11.35
CA GLU A 191 -0.91 -26.61 12.22
C GLU A 191 -2.13 -27.06 13.05
N GLY A 192 -3.29 -26.43 12.87
CA GLY A 192 -4.54 -26.81 13.52
C GLY A 192 -4.76 -26.23 14.91
N ASP A 193 -4.06 -25.13 15.28
CA ASP A 193 -4.39 -24.37 16.49
C ASP A 193 -5.71 -23.63 16.31
N ASP A 194 -6.71 -23.98 17.10
CA ASP A 194 -8.09 -23.50 16.94
C ASP A 194 -8.21 -21.98 17.09
N LEU A 195 -7.48 -21.38 18.05
CA LEU A 195 -7.54 -19.95 18.32
C LEU A 195 -6.89 -19.16 17.19
N SER A 196 -5.70 -19.58 16.78
CA SER A 196 -4.98 -18.97 15.66
C SER A 196 -5.78 -19.09 14.36
N ALA A 197 -6.39 -20.25 14.11
CA ALA A 197 -7.27 -20.44 12.96
C ALA A 197 -8.53 -19.56 13.03
N ALA A 198 -9.10 -19.36 14.22
CA ALA A 198 -10.25 -18.45 14.40
C ALA A 198 -9.88 -17.00 14.10
N ILE A 199 -8.72 -16.54 14.57
CA ILE A 199 -8.19 -15.19 14.28
C ILE A 199 -7.96 -15.02 12.77
N CYS A 200 -7.32 -15.97 12.11
CA CYS A 200 -7.08 -15.94 10.67
C CYS A 200 -8.39 -15.95 9.85
N ARG A 201 -9.38 -16.75 10.26
CA ARG A 201 -10.70 -16.76 9.61
C ARG A 201 -11.42 -15.42 9.73
N GLU A 202 -11.37 -14.79 10.91
CA GLU A 202 -12.00 -13.47 11.07
C GLU A 202 -11.26 -12.39 10.28
N ALA A 203 -9.91 -12.42 10.25
CA ALA A 203 -9.12 -11.55 9.38
C ALA A 203 -9.58 -11.66 7.91
N GLY A 204 -9.77 -12.88 7.41
CA GLY A 204 -10.28 -13.10 6.05
C GLY A 204 -11.67 -12.51 5.81
N ARG A 205 -12.57 -12.58 6.81
CA ARG A 205 -13.90 -11.96 6.72
C ARG A 205 -13.84 -10.45 6.69
N GLU A 206 -12.98 -9.83 7.51
CA GLU A 206 -12.78 -8.38 7.50
C GLU A 206 -12.23 -7.90 6.15
N LEU A 207 -11.20 -8.57 5.62
CA LEU A 207 -10.67 -8.28 4.29
C LEU A 207 -11.74 -8.44 3.19
N ALA A 208 -12.63 -9.44 3.30
CA ALA A 208 -13.74 -9.60 2.39
C ALA A 208 -14.74 -8.43 2.46
N ARG A 209 -15.03 -7.92 3.67
CA ARG A 209 -15.88 -6.73 3.83
C ARG A 209 -15.28 -5.53 3.12
N THR A 210 -13.97 -5.29 3.31
CA THR A 210 -13.23 -4.22 2.65
C THR A 210 -13.26 -4.38 1.14
N LEU A 211 -12.95 -5.56 0.61
CA LEU A 211 -12.96 -5.83 -0.83
C LEU A 211 -14.35 -5.67 -1.45
N CYS A 212 -15.38 -6.22 -0.81
CA CYS A 212 -16.76 -6.09 -1.29
C CYS A 212 -17.26 -4.64 -1.25
N ALA A 213 -16.84 -3.85 -0.26
CA ALA A 213 -17.16 -2.44 -0.22
C ALA A 213 -16.40 -1.62 -1.27
N ALA A 214 -15.20 -2.05 -1.66
CA ALA A 214 -14.44 -1.43 -2.76
C ALA A 214 -15.07 -1.74 -4.13
N ALA A 215 -15.62 -2.93 -4.32
CA ALA A 215 -16.37 -3.29 -5.53
C ALA A 215 -17.68 -2.49 -5.60
N PHE A 216 -17.88 -1.75 -6.71
CA PHE A 216 -19.06 -0.89 -6.89
C PHE A 216 -19.74 -1.17 -8.24
N PRO A 217 -21.06 -0.85 -8.41
CA PRO A 217 -21.73 -0.96 -9.68
C PRO A 217 -21.02 -0.10 -10.74
N GLY A 218 -20.67 -0.70 -11.88
CA GLY A 218 -19.88 -0.05 -12.94
C GLY A 218 -18.41 -0.42 -12.96
N ALA A 219 -17.83 -0.87 -11.84
CA ALA A 219 -16.60 -1.65 -11.88
C ALA A 219 -16.88 -3.06 -12.43
N SER A 220 -15.86 -3.71 -12.97
CA SER A 220 -15.93 -5.12 -13.35
C SER A 220 -16.28 -5.99 -12.13
N ARG A 221 -16.82 -7.19 -12.37
CA ARG A 221 -16.97 -8.23 -11.34
C ARG A 221 -15.63 -8.86 -10.92
N ARG A 222 -14.55 -8.46 -11.55
CA ARG A 222 -13.20 -8.93 -11.24
C ARG A 222 -12.77 -8.44 -9.87
N VAL A 223 -12.37 -9.37 -9.02
CA VAL A 223 -11.84 -9.07 -7.68
C VAL A 223 -10.56 -9.87 -7.43
N THR A 224 -9.62 -9.25 -6.74
CA THR A 224 -8.34 -9.87 -6.41
C THR A 224 -7.83 -9.41 -5.06
N TRP A 225 -6.76 -10.03 -4.57
CA TRP A 225 -6.06 -9.63 -3.36
C TRP A 225 -4.56 -9.86 -3.48
N THR A 226 -3.79 -9.12 -2.69
CA THR A 226 -2.34 -9.22 -2.63
C THR A 226 -1.84 -9.00 -1.21
N GLY A 227 -0.59 -9.37 -0.96
CA GLY A 227 0.09 -9.19 0.32
C GLY A 227 0.29 -10.47 1.12
N GLY A 228 1.25 -10.42 2.06
CA GLY A 228 1.72 -11.60 2.78
C GLY A 228 0.68 -12.26 3.70
N VAL A 229 -0.32 -11.50 4.17
CA VAL A 229 -1.40 -12.01 5.03
C VAL A 229 -2.35 -12.96 4.29
N VAL A 230 -2.48 -12.77 2.99
CA VAL A 230 -3.41 -13.52 2.11
C VAL A 230 -2.67 -14.48 1.19
N SER A 231 -1.54 -15.02 1.66
CA SER A 231 -0.77 -16.03 0.92
C SER A 231 -1.64 -17.21 0.51
N GLU A 232 -1.34 -17.77 -0.65
CA GLU A 232 -2.10 -18.89 -1.23
C GLU A 232 -2.09 -20.12 -0.30
N GLY A 233 -3.25 -20.74 -0.13
CA GLY A 233 -3.41 -21.89 0.77
C GLY A 233 -3.57 -21.54 2.25
N GLY A 234 -3.33 -20.29 2.65
CA GLY A 234 -3.50 -19.84 4.04
C GLY A 234 -4.96 -19.77 4.49
N VAL A 235 -5.19 -19.96 5.80
CA VAL A 235 -6.54 -19.92 6.41
C VAL A 235 -7.24 -18.58 6.15
N THR A 236 -6.49 -17.47 6.21
CA THR A 236 -7.01 -16.12 5.93
C THR A 236 -7.51 -16.01 4.48
N ALA A 237 -6.72 -16.46 3.50
CA ALA A 237 -7.09 -16.40 2.09
C ALA A 237 -8.29 -17.28 1.76
N GLN A 238 -8.39 -18.46 2.36
CA GLN A 238 -9.55 -19.34 2.21
C GLN A 238 -10.83 -18.69 2.74
N ALA A 239 -10.77 -18.08 3.94
CA ALA A 239 -11.89 -17.38 4.55
C ALA A 239 -12.28 -16.13 3.75
N LEU A 240 -11.31 -15.35 3.28
CA LEU A 240 -11.54 -14.22 2.39
C LEU A 240 -12.29 -14.65 1.13
N ARG A 241 -11.80 -15.67 0.43
CA ARG A 241 -12.43 -16.19 -0.79
C ARG A 241 -13.88 -16.63 -0.54
N ALA A 242 -14.10 -17.43 0.49
CA ALA A 242 -15.44 -17.95 0.82
C ALA A 242 -16.43 -16.80 1.10
N GLU A 243 -16.00 -15.80 1.87
CA GLU A 243 -16.85 -14.68 2.25
C GLU A 243 -17.11 -13.73 1.07
N VAL A 244 -16.12 -13.51 0.17
CA VAL A 244 -16.32 -12.73 -1.07
C VAL A 244 -17.37 -13.38 -1.96
N LEU A 245 -17.26 -14.68 -2.21
CA LEU A 245 -18.23 -15.41 -3.06
C LEU A 245 -19.64 -15.41 -2.46
N ARG A 246 -19.76 -15.41 -1.13
CA ARG A 246 -21.04 -15.29 -0.42
C ARG A 246 -21.65 -13.89 -0.56
N ARG A 247 -20.82 -12.80 -0.48
CA ARG A 247 -21.29 -11.40 -0.48
C ARG A 247 -21.50 -10.83 -1.87
N LEU A 248 -20.70 -11.29 -2.83
CA LEU A 248 -20.73 -10.86 -4.23
C LEU A 248 -20.99 -12.07 -5.14
N PRO A 249 -22.24 -12.57 -5.23
CA PRO A 249 -22.56 -13.66 -6.13
C PRO A 249 -22.20 -13.28 -7.57
N GLY A 250 -21.41 -14.15 -8.22
CA GLY A 250 -20.89 -13.92 -9.59
C GLY A 250 -19.63 -13.04 -9.66
N ALA A 251 -18.94 -12.81 -8.55
CA ALA A 251 -17.61 -12.22 -8.55
C ALA A 251 -16.62 -13.16 -9.27
N GLU A 252 -15.80 -12.58 -10.13
CA GLU A 252 -14.69 -13.26 -10.79
C GLU A 252 -13.43 -13.09 -9.94
N VAL A 253 -13.16 -14.09 -9.10
CA VAL A 253 -11.97 -14.08 -8.26
C VAL A 253 -10.77 -14.47 -9.11
N THR A 254 -9.87 -13.53 -9.35
CA THR A 254 -8.63 -13.73 -10.10
C THR A 254 -7.42 -13.67 -9.16
N ARG A 255 -6.30 -14.23 -9.61
CA ARG A 255 -5.00 -13.97 -8.99
C ARG A 255 -4.55 -12.55 -9.33
N ALA A 256 -3.80 -11.92 -8.44
CA ALA A 256 -3.07 -10.71 -8.78
C ALA A 256 -2.08 -11.01 -9.91
N VAL A 257 -2.10 -10.18 -10.96
CA VAL A 257 -1.26 -10.41 -12.16
C VAL A 257 0.13 -9.83 -11.93
N GLY A 258 0.20 -8.57 -11.47
CA GLY A 258 1.44 -7.85 -11.25
C GLY A 258 1.53 -7.25 -9.84
N ASP A 259 2.68 -6.70 -9.55
CA ASP A 259 3.01 -6.02 -8.31
C ASP A 259 2.80 -4.47 -8.43
N PRO A 260 3.05 -3.67 -7.37
CA PRO A 260 2.92 -2.22 -7.45
C PRO A 260 3.86 -1.55 -8.47
N LEU A 261 5.01 -2.16 -8.81
CA LEU A 261 5.91 -1.63 -9.82
C LEU A 261 5.31 -1.84 -11.23
N ASP A 262 4.75 -3.02 -11.51
CA ASP A 262 3.99 -3.28 -12.74
C ASP A 262 2.83 -2.30 -12.88
N GLY A 263 2.16 -1.97 -11.75
CA GLY A 263 1.11 -0.97 -11.73
C GLY A 263 1.60 0.44 -12.06
N ALA A 264 2.78 0.82 -11.59
CA ALA A 264 3.39 2.09 -11.96
C ALA A 264 3.73 2.16 -13.46
N PHE A 265 4.27 1.09 -14.04
CA PHE A 265 4.50 0.99 -15.48
C PHE A 265 3.19 1.07 -16.28
N CYS A 266 2.16 0.34 -15.86
CA CYS A 266 0.85 0.37 -16.51
C CYS A 266 0.23 1.78 -16.46
N LEU A 267 0.37 2.50 -15.35
CA LEU A 267 -0.04 3.89 -15.25
C LEU A 267 0.75 4.78 -16.22
N ALA A 268 2.05 4.60 -16.31
CA ALA A 268 2.88 5.38 -17.22
C ALA A 268 2.49 5.19 -18.69
N GLU A 269 2.11 3.98 -19.08
CA GLU A 269 1.80 3.64 -20.47
C GLU A 269 0.34 3.96 -20.87
N ARG A 270 -0.60 3.83 -19.94
CA ARG A 270 -2.03 3.72 -20.28
C ARG A 270 -2.93 4.78 -19.62
N ILE A 271 -2.43 5.55 -18.64
CA ILE A 271 -3.29 6.48 -17.92
C ILE A 271 -3.69 7.66 -18.80
N GLY A 272 -5.00 7.84 -18.99
CA GLY A 272 -5.51 8.95 -19.75
C GLY A 272 -5.77 10.21 -18.90
N PRO A 273 -5.93 11.38 -19.55
CA PRO A 273 -6.14 12.66 -18.84
C PRO A 273 -7.32 12.67 -17.86
N ARG A 274 -8.41 11.97 -18.19
CA ARG A 274 -9.60 11.87 -17.31
C ARG A 274 -9.30 11.08 -16.04
N ALA A 275 -8.54 10.01 -16.13
CA ALA A 275 -8.14 9.21 -14.98
C ALA A 275 -7.17 10.00 -14.08
N LEU A 276 -6.22 10.73 -14.65
CA LEU A 276 -5.34 11.65 -13.92
C LEU A 276 -6.12 12.69 -13.14
N GLN A 277 -7.06 13.38 -13.81
CA GLN A 277 -7.93 14.37 -13.17
C GLN A 277 -8.71 13.74 -12.00
N SER A 278 -9.32 12.58 -12.21
CA SER A 278 -10.09 11.89 -11.18
C SER A 278 -9.25 11.47 -9.96
N LEU A 279 -8.00 11.04 -10.17
CA LEU A 279 -7.07 10.74 -9.07
C LEU A 279 -6.75 12.00 -8.25
N GLN A 280 -6.56 13.15 -8.90
CA GLN A 280 -6.32 14.43 -8.23
C GLN A 280 -7.54 14.90 -7.42
N GLU A 281 -8.74 14.88 -8.02
CA GLU A 281 -9.98 15.27 -7.36
C GLU A 281 -10.28 14.43 -6.12
N ARG A 282 -9.92 13.15 -6.14
CA ARG A 282 -10.05 12.23 -5.00
C ARG A 282 -8.86 12.25 -4.04
N ARG A 283 -7.87 13.09 -4.26
CA ARG A 283 -6.63 13.19 -3.48
C ARG A 283 -5.83 11.88 -3.42
N LEU A 284 -5.97 11.03 -4.44
CA LEU A 284 -5.23 9.76 -4.55
C LEU A 284 -3.91 9.91 -5.27
N GLY A 285 -3.64 11.09 -5.83
CA GLY A 285 -2.39 11.41 -6.50
C GLY A 285 -2.31 12.88 -6.90
N ALA A 286 -1.14 13.27 -7.38
CA ALA A 286 -0.86 14.56 -7.97
C ALA A 286 -0.04 14.36 -9.24
N TRP A 287 -0.39 15.09 -10.29
CA TRP A 287 0.34 15.10 -11.54
C TRP A 287 0.98 16.47 -11.75
N PHE A 288 2.25 16.43 -12.09
CA PHE A 288 3.09 17.59 -12.37
C PHE A 288 3.55 17.50 -13.84
N PRO A 289 2.90 18.22 -14.77
CA PRO A 289 3.27 18.21 -16.19
C PRO A 289 4.71 18.70 -16.40
N MET A 290 5.26 18.40 -17.55
CA MET A 290 6.59 18.90 -17.94
C MET A 290 6.59 20.43 -17.82
N PRO A 291 7.64 21.04 -17.26
CA PRO A 291 7.76 22.49 -17.22
C PRO A 291 7.66 23.04 -18.65
N THR A 292 6.75 23.95 -18.89
CA THR A 292 6.79 24.77 -20.11
C THR A 292 8.10 25.57 -20.05
N ALA A 293 8.86 25.59 -21.13
CA ALA A 293 10.06 26.44 -21.20
C ALA A 293 9.72 27.82 -20.64
N ALA A 294 10.52 28.30 -19.68
CA ALA A 294 10.32 29.65 -19.16
C ALA A 294 10.28 30.61 -20.34
N PRO A 295 9.33 31.57 -20.39
CA PRO A 295 9.36 32.58 -21.43
C PRO A 295 10.75 33.22 -21.40
N GLU A 296 11.42 33.27 -22.56
CA GLU A 296 12.70 33.95 -22.67
C GLU A 296 12.62 35.30 -21.97
N PRO A 297 13.60 35.68 -21.14
CA PRO A 297 13.60 37.00 -20.54
C PRO A 297 13.47 38.01 -21.66
N ARG A 298 12.37 38.77 -21.63
CA ARG A 298 12.14 39.88 -22.60
C ARG A 298 13.39 40.73 -22.52
N GLY A 299 14.14 40.76 -23.64
CA GLY A 299 15.31 41.60 -23.75
C GLY A 299 14.96 43.00 -23.25
N LEU A 300 15.72 43.51 -22.31
CA LEU A 300 15.70 44.93 -21.97
C LEU A 300 16.05 45.67 -23.22
N ASP A 301 15.07 46.22 -23.91
CA ASP A 301 15.29 47.17 -24.96
C ASP A 301 16.23 48.23 -24.39
N SER A 302 17.40 48.29 -25.00
CA SER A 302 18.39 49.32 -24.76
C SER A 302 17.74 50.69 -25.04
N VAL A 303 17.38 51.35 -23.93
CA VAL A 303 17.06 52.79 -24.02
C VAL A 303 18.33 53.51 -24.36
N SER A 304 18.49 53.87 -25.63
CA SER A 304 19.51 54.80 -26.10
C SER A 304 19.25 56.16 -25.44
N LEU A 305 20.30 56.70 -24.83
CA LEU A 305 20.40 58.09 -24.42
C LEU A 305 20.49 59.01 -25.65
#